data_0aff290c5d4f0364884409363be195cc
#
_entry.id   0aff290c5d4f0364884409363be195cc
#
_cell.length_a   1.000
_cell.length_b   1.000
_cell.length_c   1.000
_cell.angle_alpha   90.00
_cell.angle_beta   90.00
_cell.angle_gamma   90.00
#
_symmetry.space_group_name_H-M   'P 1'
#
loop_
_entity.id
_entity.type
_entity.pdbx_description
1 polymer ?
#
loop_
_entity_poly.entity_id
_entity_poly.type
_entity_poly.pdbx_seq_one_letter_code
_entity_poly.pdbx_strand_id
1 'polypeptide(L)'
;MNDIWYGILQAFQLIYTLDQNLIDISVRSLQVTLSALVISSLFALPLAAVLAVKRFKFRRFVIALLNALMGLPPVVVGLIVYILLSRSGPFGVLDLLYTTAAMVIAQIVIITPLITSIAHQSLRELWSEYHDLLISMNTSHIQRIKTLLWDARRALLTASLAGFGRAIGEVGAIMIVGGNIDNATRVLTTAIALETVSYTHLRAHETKAN
;
A
#
# COMPACT_ATOMS: atom_id res chain seq x y z
N MET A 1 -14.62 26.45 -20.54
CA MET A 1 -13.24 26.83 -20.15
C MET A 1 -13.20 27.54 -18.81
N ASN A 2 -14.25 28.27 -18.45
CA ASN A 2 -14.32 28.98 -17.14
C ASN A 2 -14.40 28.03 -15.93
N ASP A 3 -15.04 26.86 -16.05
CA ASP A 3 -15.26 25.92 -14.94
C ASP A 3 -13.98 25.35 -14.37
N ILE A 4 -13.00 25.04 -15.24
CA ILE A 4 -11.69 24.52 -14.80
C ILE A 4 -10.92 25.59 -14.02
N TRP A 5 -11.01 26.85 -14.47
CA TRP A 5 -10.36 27.97 -13.80
C TRP A 5 -10.97 28.26 -12.43
N TYR A 6 -12.31 28.22 -12.34
CA TYR A 6 -13.00 28.33 -11.07
C TYR A 6 -12.66 27.19 -10.11
N GLY A 7 -12.59 25.96 -10.61
CA GLY A 7 -12.18 24.80 -9.80
C GLY A 7 -10.74 24.93 -9.26
N ILE A 8 -9.82 25.43 -10.07
CA ILE A 8 -8.43 25.69 -9.63
C ILE A 8 -8.41 26.78 -8.53
N LEU A 9 -9.13 27.87 -8.72
CA LEU A 9 -9.21 28.96 -7.73
C LEU A 9 -9.83 28.46 -6.41
N GLN A 10 -10.88 27.66 -6.46
CA GLN A 10 -11.49 27.06 -5.27
C GLN A 10 -10.52 26.11 -4.56
N ALA A 11 -9.76 25.29 -5.31
CA ALA A 11 -8.77 24.40 -4.73
C ALA A 11 -7.68 25.19 -3.98
N PHE A 12 -7.17 26.29 -4.58
CA PHE A 12 -6.24 27.17 -3.90
C PHE A 12 -6.84 27.83 -2.66
N GLN A 13 -8.09 28.24 -2.73
CA GLN A 13 -8.80 28.84 -1.59
C GLN A 13 -8.94 27.84 -0.45
N LEU A 14 -9.37 26.60 -0.71
CA LEU A 14 -9.50 25.54 0.30
C LEU A 14 -8.14 25.21 0.96
N ILE A 15 -7.06 25.20 0.19
CA ILE A 15 -5.71 25.01 0.72
C ILE A 15 -5.30 26.20 1.59
N TYR A 16 -5.56 27.43 1.13
CA TYR A 16 -5.19 28.65 1.85
C TYR A 16 -5.99 28.85 3.14
N THR A 17 -7.29 28.52 3.12
CA THR A 17 -8.18 28.62 4.29
C THR A 17 -8.00 27.47 5.27
N LEU A 18 -7.13 26.48 4.94
CA LEU A 18 -6.91 25.29 5.77
C LEU A 18 -8.24 24.62 6.17
N ASP A 19 -9.06 24.32 5.15
CA ASP A 19 -10.35 23.67 5.38
C ASP A 19 -10.20 22.42 6.26
N GLN A 20 -10.93 22.38 7.38
CA GLN A 20 -10.78 21.33 8.39
C GLN A 20 -11.07 19.93 7.82
N ASN A 21 -12.08 19.80 6.95
CA ASN A 21 -12.40 18.51 6.33
C ASN A 21 -11.28 18.03 5.41
N LEU A 22 -10.68 18.95 4.63
CA LEU A 22 -9.57 18.62 3.76
C LEU A 22 -8.34 18.16 4.56
N ILE A 23 -8.06 18.83 5.69
CA ILE A 23 -6.96 18.44 6.59
C ILE A 23 -7.23 17.06 7.18
N ASP A 24 -8.42 16.81 7.73
CA ASP A 24 -8.78 15.56 8.39
C ASP A 24 -8.70 14.37 7.42
N ILE A 25 -9.20 14.52 6.20
CA ILE A 25 -9.13 13.51 5.13
C ILE A 25 -7.65 13.26 4.74
N SER A 26 -6.85 14.33 4.63
CA SER A 26 -5.44 14.24 4.26
C SER A 26 -4.61 13.54 5.34
N VAL A 27 -4.80 13.93 6.59
CA VAL A 27 -4.12 13.32 7.75
C VAL A 27 -4.50 11.85 7.87
N ARG A 28 -5.77 11.50 7.73
CA ARG A 28 -6.24 10.11 7.75
C ARG A 28 -5.64 9.29 6.61
N SER A 29 -5.61 9.84 5.39
CA SER A 29 -4.98 9.20 4.24
C SER A 29 -3.52 8.88 4.50
N LEU A 30 -2.78 9.83 5.07
CA LEU A 30 -1.37 9.67 5.40
C LEU A 30 -1.17 8.68 6.55
N GLN A 31 -1.99 8.73 7.60
CA GLN A 31 -1.94 7.78 8.72
C GLN A 31 -2.13 6.33 8.25
N VAL A 32 -3.16 6.06 7.44
CA VAL A 32 -3.43 4.72 6.90
C VAL A 32 -2.26 4.25 6.05
N THR A 33 -1.78 5.09 5.13
CA THR A 33 -0.69 4.75 4.22
C THR A 33 0.63 4.53 4.95
N LEU A 34 1.02 5.41 5.87
CA LEU A 34 2.25 5.28 6.63
C LEU A 34 2.22 4.09 7.59
N SER A 35 1.09 3.85 8.26
CA SER A 35 0.92 2.68 9.13
C SER A 35 1.09 1.38 8.34
N ALA A 36 0.45 1.27 7.18
CA ALA A 36 0.59 0.12 6.30
C ALA A 36 2.02 -0.05 5.80
N LEU A 37 2.68 1.06 5.40
CA LEU A 37 4.06 1.06 4.92
C LEU A 37 5.03 0.56 5.98
N VAL A 38 4.94 1.09 7.21
CA VAL A 38 5.84 0.71 8.31
C VAL A 38 5.67 -0.76 8.64
N ILE A 39 4.43 -1.23 8.81
CA ILE A 39 4.15 -2.63 9.13
C ILE A 39 4.62 -3.54 7.98
N SER A 40 4.28 -3.21 6.73
CA SER A 40 4.69 -4.00 5.57
C SER A 40 6.21 -4.06 5.43
N SER A 41 6.92 -2.93 5.60
CA SER A 41 8.38 -2.89 5.48
C SER A 41 9.06 -3.71 6.59
N LEU A 42 8.50 -3.69 7.81
CA LEU A 42 9.01 -4.47 8.93
C LEU A 42 9.01 -5.98 8.65
N PHE A 43 8.04 -6.49 7.90
CA PHE A 43 7.97 -7.90 7.50
C PHE A 43 8.61 -8.16 6.13
N ALA A 44 8.39 -7.29 5.15
CA ALA A 44 8.83 -7.47 3.77
C ALA A 44 10.35 -7.45 3.61
N LEU A 45 11.04 -6.52 4.28
CA LEU A 45 12.49 -6.37 4.12
C LEU A 45 13.28 -7.55 4.71
N PRO A 46 12.99 -8.01 5.95
CA PRO A 46 13.63 -9.23 6.46
C PRO A 46 13.27 -10.47 5.64
N LEU A 47 12.02 -10.61 5.18
CA LEU A 47 11.60 -11.71 4.32
C LEU A 47 12.40 -11.72 2.99
N ALA A 48 12.55 -10.55 2.36
CA ALA A 48 13.36 -10.40 1.15
C ALA A 48 14.81 -10.83 1.36
N ALA A 49 15.42 -10.46 2.50
CA ALA A 49 16.79 -10.83 2.85
C ALA A 49 16.93 -12.35 3.11
N VAL A 50 15.96 -12.94 3.81
CA VAL A 50 15.93 -14.41 4.01
C VAL A 50 15.81 -15.12 2.67
N LEU A 51 14.94 -14.65 1.78
CA LEU A 51 14.78 -15.20 0.43
C LEU A 51 16.04 -15.01 -0.44
N ALA A 52 16.83 -13.96 -0.23
CA ALA A 52 18.08 -13.76 -0.94
C ALA A 52 19.17 -14.74 -0.50
N VAL A 53 19.35 -14.91 0.82
CA VAL A 53 20.49 -15.66 1.43
C VAL A 53 20.21 -17.16 1.55
N LYS A 54 19.01 -17.54 2.03
CA LYS A 54 18.70 -18.94 2.34
C LYS A 54 18.20 -19.70 1.11
N ARG A 55 18.74 -20.93 0.93
CA ARG A 55 18.25 -21.91 -0.04
C ARG A 55 17.39 -22.94 0.69
N PHE A 56 16.09 -23.02 0.38
CA PHE A 56 15.15 -24.01 0.89
C PHE A 56 14.22 -24.52 -0.23
N LYS A 57 13.62 -25.70 -0.01
CA LYS A 57 12.87 -26.45 -1.04
C LYS A 57 11.77 -25.62 -1.74
N PHE A 58 11.04 -24.81 -0.98
CA PHE A 58 9.90 -24.03 -1.49
C PHE A 58 10.25 -22.57 -1.89
N ARG A 59 11.54 -22.18 -1.85
CA ARG A 59 11.97 -20.79 -2.13
C ARG A 59 11.46 -20.29 -3.48
N ARG A 60 11.58 -21.10 -4.54
CA ARG A 60 11.13 -20.73 -5.89
C ARG A 60 9.63 -20.48 -5.93
N PHE A 61 8.85 -21.32 -5.25
CA PHE A 61 7.41 -21.18 -5.16
C PHE A 61 7.02 -19.89 -4.42
N VAL A 62 7.66 -19.58 -3.29
CA VAL A 62 7.39 -18.33 -2.54
C VAL A 62 7.69 -17.10 -3.40
N ILE A 63 8.83 -17.08 -4.12
CA ILE A 63 9.17 -15.97 -5.02
C ILE A 63 8.15 -15.84 -6.15
N ALA A 64 7.75 -16.95 -6.77
CA ALA A 64 6.73 -16.95 -7.82
C ALA A 64 5.38 -16.46 -7.30
N LEU A 65 4.98 -16.87 -6.10
CA LEU A 65 3.76 -16.43 -5.44
C LEU A 65 3.78 -14.93 -5.16
N LEU A 66 4.87 -14.40 -4.59
CA LEU A 66 5.02 -12.96 -4.35
C LEU A 66 4.91 -12.14 -5.64
N ASN A 67 5.56 -12.61 -6.72
CA ASN A 67 5.48 -11.96 -8.02
C ASN A 67 4.05 -12.03 -8.61
N ALA A 68 3.35 -13.15 -8.44
CA ALA A 68 1.95 -13.28 -8.87
C ALA A 68 1.03 -12.35 -8.08
N LEU A 69 1.25 -12.23 -6.76
CA LEU A 69 0.48 -11.32 -5.88
C LEU A 69 0.66 -9.85 -6.26
N MET A 70 1.83 -9.44 -6.78
CA MET A 70 2.02 -8.08 -7.31
C MET A 70 1.08 -7.75 -8.48
N GLY A 71 0.74 -8.75 -9.29
CA GLY A 71 -0.15 -8.61 -10.45
C GLY A 71 -1.64 -8.67 -10.11
N LEU A 72 -2.02 -8.99 -8.87
CA LEU A 72 -3.43 -9.06 -8.48
C LEU A 72 -4.08 -7.66 -8.52
N PRO A 73 -5.29 -7.55 -9.11
CA PRO A 73 -6.06 -6.33 -9.03
C PRO A 73 -6.38 -5.97 -7.58
N PRO A 74 -6.10 -4.75 -7.12
CA PRO A 74 -6.34 -4.36 -5.73
C PRO A 74 -7.78 -4.53 -5.25
N VAL A 75 -8.73 -4.35 -6.16
CA VAL A 75 -10.17 -4.56 -5.89
C VAL A 75 -10.43 -6.01 -5.46
N VAL A 76 -9.76 -6.99 -6.09
CA VAL A 76 -9.87 -8.41 -5.71
C VAL A 76 -9.30 -8.63 -4.31
N VAL A 77 -8.15 -8.03 -4.02
CA VAL A 77 -7.56 -8.10 -2.67
C VAL A 77 -8.50 -7.46 -1.64
N GLY A 78 -9.07 -6.29 -1.94
CA GLY A 78 -10.05 -5.64 -1.09
C GLY A 78 -11.28 -6.52 -0.83
N LEU A 79 -11.79 -7.20 -1.85
CA LEU A 79 -12.91 -8.12 -1.71
C LEU A 79 -12.56 -9.35 -0.84
N ILE A 80 -11.38 -9.92 -1.01
CA ILE A 80 -10.90 -11.03 -0.17
C ILE A 80 -10.82 -10.58 1.29
N VAL A 81 -10.18 -9.43 1.56
CA VAL A 81 -10.08 -8.88 2.92
C VAL A 81 -11.46 -8.58 3.49
N TYR A 82 -12.37 -8.02 2.67
CA TYR A 82 -13.76 -7.81 3.06
C TYR A 82 -14.45 -9.10 3.51
N ILE A 83 -14.37 -10.17 2.71
CA ILE A 83 -14.99 -11.47 3.04
C ILE A 83 -14.39 -12.03 4.34
N LEU A 84 -13.06 -11.92 4.52
CA LEU A 84 -12.38 -12.42 5.72
C LEU A 84 -12.80 -11.66 6.99
N LEU A 85 -13.00 -10.33 6.90
CA LEU A 85 -13.35 -9.44 8.02
C LEU A 85 -14.85 -9.28 8.21
N SER A 86 -15.69 -9.75 7.27
CA SER A 86 -17.16 -9.67 7.38
C SER A 86 -17.68 -10.52 8.55
N ARG A 87 -18.87 -10.19 9.05
CA ARG A 87 -19.49 -10.92 10.19
C ARG A 87 -19.63 -12.41 9.95
N SER A 88 -19.78 -12.83 8.70
CA SER A 88 -19.83 -14.25 8.30
C SER A 88 -18.44 -14.85 8.02
N GLY A 89 -17.39 -14.04 8.04
CA GLY A 89 -16.01 -14.45 7.78
C GLY A 89 -15.28 -14.93 9.03
N PRO A 90 -14.12 -15.59 8.86
CA PRO A 90 -13.36 -16.17 9.97
C PRO A 90 -12.84 -15.12 10.98
N PHE A 91 -12.65 -13.87 10.58
CA PHE A 91 -12.20 -12.77 11.44
C PHE A 91 -13.31 -11.78 11.78
N GLY A 92 -14.58 -12.12 11.50
CA GLY A 92 -15.73 -11.24 11.76
C GLY A 92 -15.90 -10.88 13.25
N VAL A 93 -15.43 -11.73 14.16
CA VAL A 93 -15.45 -11.48 15.61
C VAL A 93 -14.64 -10.24 16.00
N LEU A 94 -13.67 -9.82 15.18
CA LEU A 94 -12.83 -8.65 15.44
C LEU A 94 -13.55 -7.33 15.16
N ASP A 95 -14.68 -7.34 14.47
CA ASP A 95 -15.52 -6.19 14.09
C ASP A 95 -14.72 -5.03 13.45
N LEU A 96 -13.72 -5.39 12.62
CA LEU A 96 -12.78 -4.43 12.01
C LEU A 96 -13.30 -3.81 10.72
N LEU A 97 -14.32 -4.40 10.09
CA LEU A 97 -14.84 -3.92 8.81
C LEU A 97 -15.36 -2.49 8.95
N TYR A 98 -15.12 -1.68 7.92
CA TYR A 98 -15.45 -0.25 7.89
C TYR A 98 -14.70 0.60 8.92
N THR A 99 -13.50 0.16 9.30
CA THR A 99 -12.58 0.94 10.14
C THR A 99 -11.27 1.28 9.40
N THR A 100 -10.53 2.23 9.91
CA THR A 100 -9.17 2.55 9.41
C THR A 100 -8.22 1.35 9.55
N ALA A 101 -8.43 0.47 10.53
CA ALA A 101 -7.64 -0.75 10.70
C ALA A 101 -7.85 -1.74 9.53
N ALA A 102 -9.08 -1.92 9.05
CA ALA A 102 -9.35 -2.75 7.86
C ALA A 102 -8.66 -2.19 6.61
N MET A 103 -8.63 -0.86 6.45
CA MET A 103 -7.94 -0.19 5.36
C MET A 103 -6.42 -0.45 5.42
N VAL A 104 -5.83 -0.34 6.61
CA VAL A 104 -4.40 -0.66 6.83
C VAL A 104 -4.11 -2.12 6.49
N ILE A 105 -4.94 -3.07 6.92
CA ILE A 105 -4.79 -4.50 6.61
C ILE A 105 -4.82 -4.73 5.10
N ALA A 106 -5.79 -4.15 4.39
CA ALA A 106 -5.88 -4.28 2.94
C ALA A 106 -4.62 -3.74 2.23
N GLN A 107 -4.14 -2.57 2.65
CA GLN A 107 -2.90 -2.00 2.12
C GLN A 107 -1.68 -2.86 2.41
N ILE A 108 -1.53 -3.41 3.62
CA ILE A 108 -0.45 -4.34 3.96
C ILE A 108 -0.43 -5.53 3.00
N VAL A 109 -1.57 -6.14 2.72
CA VAL A 109 -1.67 -7.28 1.80
C VAL A 109 -1.24 -6.90 0.38
N ILE A 110 -1.58 -5.68 -0.06
CA ILE A 110 -1.26 -5.19 -1.42
C ILE A 110 0.23 -4.85 -1.54
N ILE A 111 0.81 -4.11 -0.58
CA ILE A 111 2.15 -3.56 -0.73
C ILE A 111 3.27 -4.50 -0.25
N THR A 112 2.99 -5.45 0.65
CA THR A 112 4.01 -6.39 1.15
C THR A 112 4.65 -7.22 0.03
N PRO A 113 3.91 -7.84 -0.90
CA PRO A 113 4.50 -8.55 -2.02
C PRO A 113 5.37 -7.65 -2.90
N LEU A 114 4.91 -6.43 -3.16
CA LEU A 114 5.64 -5.44 -3.97
C LEU A 114 6.98 -5.07 -3.34
N ILE A 115 6.97 -4.65 -2.06
CA ILE A 115 8.19 -4.29 -1.33
C ILE A 115 9.15 -5.49 -1.26
N THR A 116 8.61 -6.69 -0.95
CA THR A 116 9.42 -7.90 -0.84
C THR A 116 10.09 -8.24 -2.17
N SER A 117 9.37 -8.17 -3.27
CA SER A 117 9.91 -8.54 -4.60
C SER A 117 10.98 -7.59 -5.06
N ILE A 118 10.77 -6.27 -4.93
CA ILE A 118 11.78 -5.25 -5.30
C ILE A 118 13.02 -5.38 -4.40
N ALA A 119 12.83 -5.46 -3.09
CA ALA A 119 13.91 -5.62 -2.13
C ALA A 119 14.69 -6.93 -2.35
N HIS A 120 13.99 -8.04 -2.64
CA HIS A 120 14.62 -9.33 -2.92
C HIS A 120 15.53 -9.27 -4.16
N GLN A 121 15.14 -8.56 -5.21
CA GLN A 121 15.98 -8.43 -6.42
C GLN A 121 17.30 -7.75 -6.07
N SER A 122 17.27 -6.58 -5.41
CA SER A 122 18.47 -5.84 -5.02
C SER A 122 19.35 -6.62 -4.04
N LEU A 123 18.73 -7.29 -3.06
CA LEU A 123 19.46 -8.11 -2.09
C LEU A 123 20.08 -9.37 -2.72
N ARG A 124 19.47 -9.94 -3.75
CA ARG A 124 20.01 -11.08 -4.48
C ARG A 124 21.24 -10.70 -5.30
N GLU A 125 21.23 -9.53 -5.94
CA GLU A 125 22.38 -9.00 -6.68
C GLU A 125 23.55 -8.79 -5.72
N LEU A 126 23.34 -8.11 -4.61
CA LEU A 126 24.35 -7.88 -3.58
C LEU A 126 24.84 -9.20 -2.94
N TRP A 127 23.95 -10.17 -2.73
CA TRP A 127 24.32 -11.49 -2.24
C TRP A 127 25.23 -12.23 -3.22
N SER A 128 25.01 -12.12 -4.52
CA SER A 128 25.87 -12.77 -5.51
C SER A 128 27.29 -12.19 -5.52
N GLU A 129 27.44 -10.92 -5.18
CA GLU A 129 28.73 -10.23 -5.05
C GLU A 129 29.47 -10.61 -3.76
N TYR A 130 28.76 -10.67 -2.64
CA TYR A 130 29.35 -10.85 -1.31
C TYR A 130 29.42 -12.32 -0.86
N HIS A 131 28.83 -13.22 -1.61
CA HIS A 131 28.70 -14.65 -1.24
C HIS A 131 30.00 -15.29 -0.79
N ASP A 132 31.01 -15.22 -1.64
CA ASP A 132 32.29 -15.90 -1.40
C ASP A 132 33.08 -15.26 -0.26
N LEU A 133 33.05 -13.92 -0.18
CA LEU A 133 33.66 -13.16 0.91
C LEU A 133 33.04 -13.53 2.27
N LEU A 134 31.69 -13.47 2.37
CA LEU A 134 31.02 -13.75 3.63
C LEU A 134 31.09 -15.20 4.06
N ILE A 135 31.25 -16.14 3.11
CA ILE A 135 31.50 -17.56 3.42
C ILE A 135 32.92 -17.75 3.89
N SER A 136 33.93 -17.18 3.24
CA SER A 136 35.32 -17.29 3.63
C SER A 136 35.60 -16.75 5.03
N MET A 137 34.86 -15.70 5.43
CA MET A 137 34.87 -15.12 6.79
C MET A 137 34.11 -15.96 7.82
N ASN A 138 33.57 -17.12 7.44
CA ASN A 138 32.75 -18.00 8.30
C ASN A 138 31.63 -17.30 9.06
N THR A 139 30.97 -16.30 8.42
CA THR A 139 29.89 -15.54 9.03
C THR A 139 28.63 -16.38 9.21
N SER A 140 27.87 -16.12 10.28
CA SER A 140 26.58 -16.75 10.53
C SER A 140 25.50 -16.23 9.57
N HIS A 141 24.40 -16.98 9.39
CA HIS A 141 23.28 -16.53 8.55
C HIS A 141 22.68 -15.19 8.99
N ILE A 142 22.62 -14.93 10.30
CA ILE A 142 22.09 -13.68 10.85
C ILE A 142 23.03 -12.51 10.51
N GLN A 143 24.33 -12.70 10.63
CA GLN A 143 25.34 -11.70 10.25
C GLN A 143 25.23 -11.35 8.75
N ARG A 144 25.12 -12.36 7.88
CA ARG A 144 24.93 -12.15 6.42
C ARG A 144 23.68 -11.32 6.13
N ILE A 145 22.55 -11.64 6.74
CA ILE A 145 21.30 -10.89 6.59
C ILE A 145 21.46 -9.44 7.07
N LYS A 146 22.07 -9.22 8.24
CA LYS A 146 22.30 -7.87 8.77
C LYS A 146 23.22 -7.05 7.87
N THR A 147 24.32 -7.63 7.39
CA THR A 147 25.24 -6.95 6.46
C THR A 147 24.53 -6.55 5.18
N LEU A 148 23.81 -7.49 4.55
CA LEU A 148 23.08 -7.20 3.32
C LEU A 148 22.00 -6.11 3.51
N LEU A 149 21.23 -6.17 4.60
CA LEU A 149 20.21 -5.14 4.88
C LEU A 149 20.86 -3.76 5.09
N TRP A 150 22.00 -3.71 5.75
CA TRP A 150 22.71 -2.45 5.97
C TRP A 150 23.29 -1.87 4.68
N ASP A 151 23.94 -2.69 3.87
CA ASP A 151 24.60 -2.25 2.64
C ASP A 151 23.55 -1.89 1.56
N ALA A 152 22.47 -2.66 1.47
CA ALA A 152 21.37 -2.39 0.55
C ALA A 152 20.41 -1.29 1.01
N ARG A 153 20.63 -0.62 2.15
CA ARG A 153 19.65 0.29 2.76
C ARG A 153 19.06 1.35 1.81
N ARG A 154 19.84 1.84 0.84
CA ARG A 154 19.35 2.80 -0.17
C ARG A 154 18.35 2.13 -1.13
N ALA A 155 18.67 0.95 -1.62
CA ALA A 155 17.78 0.16 -2.48
C ALA A 155 16.52 -0.29 -1.73
N LEU A 156 16.66 -0.64 -0.44
CA LEU A 156 15.53 -0.99 0.42
C LEU A 156 14.61 0.20 0.69
N LEU A 157 15.18 1.41 0.83
CA LEU A 157 14.39 2.64 0.90
C LEU A 157 13.60 2.87 -0.39
N THR A 158 14.23 2.67 -1.56
CA THR A 158 13.54 2.76 -2.86
C THR A 158 12.39 1.75 -2.97
N ALA A 159 12.60 0.50 -2.52
CA ALA A 159 11.53 -0.51 -2.47
C ALA A 159 10.36 -0.06 -1.56
N SER A 160 10.66 0.50 -0.40
CA SER A 160 9.65 1.03 0.52
C SER A 160 8.92 2.23 -0.07
N LEU A 161 9.62 3.15 -0.74
CA LEU A 161 9.01 4.29 -1.44
C LEU A 161 8.11 3.85 -2.60
N ALA A 162 8.47 2.78 -3.32
CA ALA A 162 7.58 2.18 -4.31
C ALA A 162 6.30 1.63 -3.68
N GLY A 163 6.42 0.97 -2.51
CA GLY A 163 5.27 0.54 -1.70
C GLY A 163 4.40 1.72 -1.24
N PHE A 164 5.01 2.82 -0.81
CA PHE A 164 4.30 4.05 -0.44
C PHE A 164 3.52 4.63 -1.61
N GLY A 165 4.17 4.80 -2.77
CA GLY A 165 3.51 5.31 -3.97
C GLY A 165 2.33 4.44 -4.41
N ARG A 166 2.45 3.10 -4.27
CA ARG A 166 1.37 2.16 -4.54
C ARG A 166 0.22 2.31 -3.54
N ALA A 167 0.53 2.47 -2.24
CA ALA A 167 -0.46 2.57 -1.19
C ALA A 167 -1.24 3.90 -1.23
N ILE A 168 -0.55 5.03 -1.44
CA ILE A 168 -1.19 6.35 -1.42
C ILE A 168 -2.16 6.55 -2.59
N GLY A 169 -1.93 5.88 -3.73
CA GLY A 169 -2.81 5.92 -4.90
C GLY A 169 -3.95 4.89 -4.88
N GLU A 170 -4.06 4.07 -3.84
CA GLU A 170 -5.05 3.01 -3.80
C GLU A 170 -6.45 3.55 -3.49
N VAL A 171 -7.42 3.18 -4.33
CA VAL A 171 -8.83 3.58 -4.21
C VAL A 171 -9.72 2.36 -3.94
N GLY A 172 -9.66 1.38 -4.83
CA GLY A 172 -10.66 0.31 -4.92
C GLY A 172 -10.73 -0.57 -3.67
N ALA A 173 -9.58 -1.07 -3.21
CA ALA A 173 -9.54 -1.92 -2.02
C ALA A 173 -9.96 -1.14 -0.77
N ILE A 174 -9.48 0.10 -0.62
CA ILE A 174 -9.82 0.96 0.52
C ILE A 174 -11.31 1.27 0.55
N MET A 175 -11.92 1.55 -0.61
CA MET A 175 -13.35 1.84 -0.71
C MET A 175 -14.20 0.63 -0.29
N ILE A 176 -13.80 -0.59 -0.68
CA ILE A 176 -14.52 -1.82 -0.31
C ILE A 176 -14.46 -2.10 1.19
N VAL A 177 -13.27 -2.03 1.79
CA VAL A 177 -13.10 -2.41 3.21
C VAL A 177 -13.39 -1.27 4.18
N GLY A 178 -13.23 -0.02 3.74
CA GLY A 178 -13.46 1.18 4.55
C GLY A 178 -14.87 1.75 4.42
N GLY A 179 -15.58 1.50 3.30
CA GLY A 179 -16.94 2.00 3.08
C GLY A 179 -17.04 3.51 2.81
N ASN A 180 -15.94 4.25 2.72
CA ASN A 180 -15.89 5.71 2.45
C ASN A 180 -16.81 6.55 3.36
N ILE A 181 -16.89 6.18 4.64
CA ILE A 181 -17.76 6.83 5.63
C ILE A 181 -17.16 8.17 6.01
N ASP A 182 -18.01 9.23 5.95
CA ASP A 182 -17.59 10.57 6.31
C ASP A 182 -17.13 10.64 7.76
N ASN A 183 -16.12 11.45 8.03
CA ASN A 183 -15.47 11.61 9.34
C ASN A 183 -14.89 10.32 9.97
N ALA A 184 -15.02 9.15 9.32
CA ALA A 184 -14.52 7.87 9.83
C ALA A 184 -13.46 7.22 8.93
N THR A 185 -13.79 6.88 7.69
CA THR A 185 -12.92 6.12 6.79
C THR A 185 -12.66 6.80 5.45
N ARG A 186 -13.24 7.99 5.22
CA ARG A 186 -12.97 8.76 4.01
C ARG A 186 -11.50 9.21 3.98
N VAL A 187 -10.81 8.92 2.89
CA VAL A 187 -9.42 9.33 2.58
C VAL A 187 -9.38 10.09 1.27
N LEU A 188 -8.27 10.74 0.95
CA LEU A 188 -8.13 11.60 -0.24
C LEU A 188 -8.58 10.90 -1.52
N THR A 189 -8.11 9.69 -1.77
CA THR A 189 -8.42 8.94 -2.99
C THR A 189 -9.89 8.56 -3.09
N THR A 190 -10.53 8.17 -1.99
CA THR A 190 -11.96 7.82 -1.98
C THR A 190 -12.85 9.06 -2.03
N ALA A 191 -12.41 10.19 -1.47
CA ALA A 191 -13.09 11.48 -1.60
C ALA A 191 -13.08 11.96 -3.06
N ILE A 192 -11.93 11.96 -3.72
CA ILE A 192 -11.80 12.33 -5.13
C ILE A 192 -12.68 11.45 -6.02
N ALA A 193 -12.68 10.13 -5.79
CA ALA A 193 -13.50 9.20 -6.57
C ALA A 193 -15.00 9.50 -6.40
N LEU A 194 -15.49 9.76 -5.17
CA LEU A 194 -16.87 10.07 -4.88
C LEU A 194 -17.31 11.38 -5.54
N GLU A 195 -16.53 12.45 -5.35
CA GLU A 195 -16.86 13.78 -5.91
C GLU A 195 -16.86 13.77 -7.44
N THR A 196 -15.90 13.05 -8.06
CA THR A 196 -15.86 12.91 -9.52
C THR A 196 -17.12 12.26 -10.06
N VAL A 197 -17.60 11.19 -9.42
CA VAL A 197 -18.84 10.50 -9.82
C VAL A 197 -20.07 11.39 -9.61
N SER A 198 -20.16 12.05 -8.44
CA SER A 198 -21.26 12.95 -8.10
C SER A 198 -21.38 14.11 -9.09
N TYR A 199 -20.26 14.74 -9.42
CA TYR A 199 -20.23 15.86 -10.38
C TYR A 199 -20.63 15.45 -11.79
N THR A 200 -20.25 14.26 -12.21
CA THR A 200 -20.61 13.71 -13.52
C THR A 200 -22.12 13.47 -13.63
N HIS A 201 -22.76 12.96 -12.57
CA HIS A 201 -24.20 12.73 -12.53
C HIS A 201 -25.00 14.04 -12.56
N LEU A 202 -24.61 15.07 -11.81
CA LEU A 202 -25.27 16.37 -11.81
C LEU A 202 -25.25 17.00 -13.21
N ARG A 203 -24.10 16.98 -13.88
CA ARG A 203 -23.95 17.52 -15.24
C ARG A 203 -24.76 16.75 -16.29
N ALA A 204 -24.90 15.43 -16.15
CA ALA A 204 -25.72 14.61 -17.04
C ALA A 204 -27.23 14.92 -16.92
N HIS A 205 -27.69 15.35 -15.73
CA HIS A 205 -29.05 15.79 -15.52
C HIS A 205 -29.32 17.18 -16.08
N GLU A 206 -28.37 18.12 -15.97
CA GLU A 206 -28.49 19.47 -16.54
C GLU A 206 -28.53 19.46 -18.07
N THR A 207 -27.76 18.60 -18.73
CA THR A 207 -27.76 18.45 -20.20
C THR A 207 -29.00 17.76 -20.74
N LYS A 208 -29.79 17.07 -19.93
CA LYS A 208 -31.09 16.50 -20.32
C LYS A 208 -32.26 17.44 -20.11
N ALA A 209 -32.08 18.53 -19.37
CA ALA A 209 -33.13 19.52 -19.05
C ALA A 209 -33.13 20.71 -20.02
N ASN A 210 -32.15 20.81 -20.95
CA ASN A 210 -32.09 21.74 -22.08
C ASN A 210 -32.28 20.98 -23.40
#